data_34fddff10a955b8e6adf661d9b7220a2
#
_entry.id   34fddff10a955b8e6adf661d9b7220a2
#
_cell.length_a   1.000
_cell.length_b   1.000
_cell.length_c   1.000
_cell.angle_alpha   90.00
_cell.angle_beta   90.00
_cell.angle_gamma   90.00
#
_symmetry.space_group_name_H-M   'P 1'
#
loop_
_entity.id
_entity.type
_entity.pdbx_description
1 polymer ?
#
loop_
_entity_poly.entity_id
_entity_poly.type
_entity_poly.pdbx_seq_one_letter_code
_entity_poly.pdbx_strand_id
1 'polypeptide(L)'
;MTAPVVQGRTARRTALTLVSALLTLLIAPGLLAQGLVAIPAYEARVIDLTGTLTANEQSALESRLAEFEARKGSQIAVLMLPTTQPEDIAQFGIRLADAWKPGRKQVDDGAILIVAKDDRRMRIEVGYGLEGALPDALCKRIIEDEI
;
A
#
# COMPACT_ATOMS: atom_id res chain seq x y z
N MET A 1 10.29 82.24 -4.80
CA MET A 1 9.12 81.37 -4.44
C MET A 1 9.39 80.00 -4.93
N THR A 2 9.84 79.14 -4.08
CA THR A 2 10.29 77.76 -4.40
C THR A 2 9.33 76.76 -3.79
N ALA A 3 8.71 75.98 -4.61
CA ALA A 3 7.90 74.82 -4.17
C ALA A 3 8.81 73.62 -3.85
N PRO A 4 8.58 72.87 -2.77
CA PRO A 4 9.38 71.70 -2.47
C PRO A 4 8.82 70.46 -3.21
N VAL A 5 9.73 69.78 -3.83
CA VAL A 5 9.52 68.43 -4.40
C VAL A 5 9.41 67.42 -3.30
N VAL A 6 8.23 66.81 -3.11
CA VAL A 6 8.03 65.60 -2.31
C VAL A 6 7.70 64.46 -3.26
N GLN A 7 8.73 63.82 -3.77
CA GLN A 7 8.58 62.54 -4.48
C GLN A 7 9.75 61.63 -4.10
N GLY A 8 9.45 60.50 -3.47
CA GLY A 8 10.46 59.45 -3.30
C GLY A 8 10.22 58.41 -2.20
N ARG A 9 9.17 58.53 -1.39
CA ARG A 9 8.99 57.58 -0.25
C ARG A 9 7.93 56.51 -0.45
N THR A 10 7.03 56.66 -1.39
CA THR A 10 5.93 55.70 -1.63
C THR A 10 6.32 54.54 -2.56
N ALA A 11 7.19 54.81 -3.55
CA ALA A 11 7.60 53.77 -4.51
C ALA A 11 8.48 52.67 -3.91
N ARG A 12 9.29 53.01 -2.89
CA ARG A 12 10.15 52.00 -2.21
C ARG A 12 9.36 51.05 -1.30
N ARG A 13 8.24 51.52 -0.71
CA ARG A 13 7.42 50.67 0.17
C ARG A 13 6.56 49.70 -0.59
N THR A 14 6.06 50.08 -1.76
CA THR A 14 5.28 49.19 -2.63
C THR A 14 6.13 48.10 -3.31
N ALA A 15 7.37 48.42 -3.68
CA ALA A 15 8.30 47.45 -4.23
C ALA A 15 8.71 46.37 -3.19
N LEU A 16 8.92 46.75 -1.94
CA LEU A 16 9.29 45.81 -0.87
C LEU A 16 8.16 44.88 -0.51
N THR A 17 6.89 45.33 -0.54
CA THR A 17 5.73 44.53 -0.26
C THR A 17 5.42 43.51 -1.39
N LEU A 18 5.66 43.88 -2.64
CA LEU A 18 5.50 42.99 -3.78
C LEU A 18 6.57 41.89 -3.83
N VAL A 19 7.81 42.18 -3.48
CA VAL A 19 8.90 41.21 -3.40
C VAL A 19 8.66 40.22 -2.24
N SER A 20 8.14 40.68 -1.09
CA SER A 20 7.79 39.82 0.04
C SER A 20 6.61 38.89 -0.29
N ALA A 21 5.60 39.37 -1.03
CA ALA A 21 4.46 38.53 -1.46
C ALA A 21 4.86 37.51 -2.53
N LEU A 22 5.82 37.82 -3.39
CA LEU A 22 6.32 36.89 -4.40
C LEU A 22 7.21 35.80 -3.80
N LEU A 23 7.95 36.11 -2.71
CA LEU A 23 8.81 35.16 -2.04
C LEU A 23 8.02 34.14 -1.19
N THR A 24 6.84 34.52 -0.67
CA THR A 24 5.95 33.60 0.04
C THR A 24 5.20 32.65 -0.88
N LEU A 25 5.05 32.95 -2.15
CA LEU A 25 4.40 32.06 -3.13
C LEU A 25 5.33 30.93 -3.62
N LEU A 26 6.64 31.04 -3.37
CA LEU A 26 7.64 30.02 -3.76
C LEU A 26 7.85 28.95 -2.69
N ILE A 27 7.22 29.07 -1.52
CA ILE A 27 7.22 28.05 -0.47
C ILE A 27 5.78 27.46 -0.40
N ALA A 28 5.25 27.04 -1.52
CA ALA A 28 4.21 26.04 -1.49
C ALA A 28 4.92 24.74 -1.05
N PRO A 29 4.62 24.14 0.13
CA PRO A 29 5.04 22.80 0.38
C PRO A 29 4.43 21.97 -0.74
N GLY A 30 5.29 21.41 -1.61
CA GLY A 30 4.82 20.41 -2.55
C GLY A 30 4.08 19.38 -1.72
N LEU A 31 2.77 19.34 -1.82
CA LEU A 31 1.98 18.19 -1.45
C LEU A 31 2.52 17.08 -2.36
N LEU A 32 3.55 16.37 -1.88
CA LEU A 32 3.96 15.11 -2.46
C LEU A 32 2.71 14.25 -2.34
N ALA A 33 1.96 14.13 -3.40
CA ALA A 33 0.94 13.10 -3.52
C ALA A 33 1.71 11.80 -3.28
N GLN A 34 1.60 11.25 -2.06
CA GLN A 34 2.16 9.95 -1.76
C GLN A 34 1.45 8.99 -2.71
N GLY A 35 2.19 8.50 -3.70
CA GLY A 35 1.69 7.51 -4.63
C GLY A 35 1.26 6.26 -3.86
N LEU A 36 0.32 5.50 -4.41
CA LEU A 36 -0.07 4.21 -3.85
C LEU A 36 1.14 3.27 -3.80
N VAL A 37 1.18 2.40 -2.80
CA VAL A 37 2.22 1.36 -2.70
C VAL A 37 2.18 0.49 -3.95
N ALA A 38 3.33 0.29 -4.58
CA ALA A 38 3.43 -0.54 -5.77
C ALA A 38 3.11 -2.00 -5.43
N ILE A 39 2.40 -2.67 -6.32
CA ILE A 39 2.15 -4.11 -6.20
C ILE A 39 3.44 -4.84 -6.62
N PRO A 40 4.04 -5.68 -5.75
CA PRO A 40 5.20 -6.47 -6.12
C PRO A 40 4.86 -7.53 -7.16
N ALA A 41 5.85 -7.95 -7.95
CA ALA A 41 5.67 -9.07 -8.88
C ALA A 41 5.38 -10.37 -8.12
N TYR A 42 4.50 -11.22 -8.68
CA TYR A 42 4.17 -12.52 -8.10
C TYR A 42 5.20 -13.56 -8.54
N GLU A 43 6.33 -13.64 -7.84
CA GLU A 43 7.46 -14.52 -8.18
C GLU A 43 7.50 -15.78 -7.32
N ALA A 44 6.85 -15.75 -6.16
CA ALA A 44 6.82 -16.86 -5.19
C ALA A 44 5.51 -16.82 -4.41
N ARG A 45 5.14 -17.92 -3.75
CA ARG A 45 3.96 -17.98 -2.88
C ARG A 45 4.13 -17.18 -1.60
N VAL A 46 5.37 -17.02 -1.15
CA VAL A 46 5.73 -16.26 0.06
C VAL A 46 6.66 -15.13 -0.32
N ILE A 47 6.19 -13.90 -0.24
CA ILE A 47 6.97 -12.70 -0.51
C ILE A 47 7.03 -11.88 0.79
N ASP A 48 8.21 -11.77 1.37
CA ASP A 48 8.48 -10.99 2.57
C ASP A 48 9.38 -9.79 2.25
N LEU A 49 8.76 -8.61 2.15
CA LEU A 49 9.45 -7.33 1.93
C LEU A 49 9.91 -6.67 3.24
N THR A 50 9.64 -7.31 4.38
CA THR A 50 9.97 -6.78 5.71
C THR A 50 11.21 -7.40 6.33
N GLY A 51 11.68 -8.52 5.76
CA GLY A 51 12.77 -9.30 6.34
C GLY A 51 12.44 -9.90 7.71
N THR A 52 11.16 -10.15 7.98
CA THR A 52 10.70 -10.74 9.24
C THR A 52 10.97 -12.23 9.30
N LEU A 53 10.80 -12.92 8.18
CA LEU A 53 11.04 -14.36 8.07
C LEU A 53 12.53 -14.61 7.80
N THR A 54 13.09 -15.61 8.45
CA THR A 54 14.39 -16.15 8.04
C THR A 54 14.26 -16.89 6.71
N ALA A 55 15.36 -17.07 6.00
CA ALA A 55 15.34 -17.82 4.73
C ALA A 55 14.79 -19.25 4.90
N ASN A 56 15.07 -19.90 6.03
CA ASN A 56 14.55 -21.23 6.32
C ASN A 56 13.04 -21.23 6.54
N GLU A 57 12.51 -20.24 7.28
CA GLU A 57 11.07 -20.10 7.51
C GLU A 57 10.32 -19.80 6.21
N GLN A 58 10.86 -18.89 5.40
CA GLN A 58 10.28 -18.58 4.09
C GLN A 58 10.25 -19.82 3.18
N SER A 59 11.36 -20.57 3.11
CA SER A 59 11.43 -21.80 2.33
C SER A 59 10.50 -22.89 2.83
N ALA A 60 10.37 -23.03 4.16
CA ALA A 60 9.45 -24.00 4.75
C ALA A 60 7.99 -23.66 4.47
N LEU A 61 7.60 -22.37 4.56
CA LEU A 61 6.27 -21.90 4.19
C LEU A 61 5.99 -22.12 2.70
N GLU A 62 6.92 -21.73 1.82
CA GLU A 62 6.81 -21.92 0.38
C GLU A 62 6.53 -23.40 0.03
N SER A 63 7.28 -24.33 0.65
CA SER A 63 7.11 -25.76 0.45
C SER A 63 5.74 -26.25 0.92
N ARG A 64 5.28 -25.83 2.10
CA ARG A 64 3.96 -26.19 2.62
C ARG A 64 2.82 -25.69 1.74
N LEU A 65 2.93 -24.46 1.24
CA LEU A 65 1.91 -23.90 0.34
C LEU A 65 1.90 -24.60 -1.02
N ALA A 66 3.08 -24.98 -1.55
CA ALA A 66 3.19 -25.75 -2.77
C ALA A 66 2.58 -27.16 -2.60
N GLU A 67 2.82 -27.85 -1.49
CA GLU A 67 2.21 -29.13 -1.17
C GLU A 67 0.68 -29.04 -1.02
N PHE A 68 0.21 -27.98 -0.38
CA PHE A 68 -1.22 -27.72 -0.25
C PHE A 68 -1.88 -27.55 -1.62
N GLU A 69 -1.30 -26.72 -2.48
CA GLU A 69 -1.77 -26.52 -3.85
C GLU A 69 -1.80 -27.82 -4.65
N ALA A 70 -0.74 -28.63 -4.55
CA ALA A 70 -0.66 -29.92 -5.23
C ALA A 70 -1.77 -30.90 -4.79
N ARG A 71 -2.16 -30.84 -3.51
CA ARG A 71 -3.22 -31.75 -2.95
C ARG A 71 -4.63 -31.23 -3.17
N LYS A 72 -4.83 -29.91 -3.08
CA LYS A 72 -6.17 -29.30 -3.06
C LYS A 72 -6.52 -28.55 -4.33
N GLY A 73 -5.53 -28.18 -5.14
CA GLY A 73 -5.69 -27.36 -6.32
C GLY A 73 -5.83 -25.86 -6.04
N SER A 74 -6.25 -25.47 -4.83
CA SER A 74 -6.36 -24.07 -4.42
C SER A 74 -4.98 -23.49 -4.11
N GLN A 75 -4.75 -22.27 -4.55
CA GLN A 75 -3.47 -21.59 -4.38
C GLN A 75 -3.54 -20.57 -3.26
N ILE A 76 -2.58 -20.63 -2.32
CA ILE A 76 -2.43 -19.65 -1.24
C ILE A 76 -1.12 -18.90 -1.43
N ALA A 77 -1.18 -17.58 -1.35
CA ALA A 77 -0.03 -16.70 -1.37
C ALA A 77 0.03 -15.88 -0.08
N VAL A 78 1.23 -15.45 0.29
CA VAL A 78 1.50 -14.59 1.45
C VAL A 78 2.32 -13.39 0.98
N LEU A 79 1.87 -12.19 1.31
CA LEU A 79 2.62 -10.96 1.14
C LEU A 79 2.81 -10.28 2.49
N MET A 80 4.05 -10.11 2.90
CA MET A 80 4.43 -9.27 4.04
C MET A 80 5.08 -7.99 3.51
N LEU A 81 4.53 -6.83 3.89
CA LEU A 81 5.06 -5.52 3.51
C LEU A 81 5.05 -4.57 4.72
N PRO A 82 5.87 -3.50 4.70
CA PRO A 82 5.91 -2.56 5.81
C PRO A 82 4.56 -1.89 6.04
N THR A 83 3.95 -1.33 5.01
CA THR A 83 2.71 -0.55 5.08
C THR A 83 1.95 -0.58 3.76
N THR A 84 0.63 -0.41 3.83
CA THR A 84 -0.21 -0.17 2.64
C THR A 84 -0.56 1.32 2.48
N GLN A 85 -0.17 2.16 3.44
CA GLN A 85 -0.51 3.58 3.43
C GLN A 85 0.01 4.31 2.17
N PRO A 86 -0.72 5.28 1.65
CA PRO A 86 -1.94 5.91 2.21
C PRO A 86 -3.24 5.14 1.95
N GLU A 87 -3.17 3.98 1.30
CA GLU A 87 -4.32 3.15 0.94
C GLU A 87 -4.74 2.25 2.11
N ASP A 88 -6.04 2.06 2.30
CA ASP A 88 -6.53 1.07 3.24
C ASP A 88 -6.17 -0.36 2.77
N ILE A 89 -5.87 -1.25 3.72
CA ILE A 89 -5.45 -2.62 3.40
C ILE A 89 -6.48 -3.39 2.56
N ALA A 90 -7.78 -3.07 2.68
CA ALA A 90 -8.81 -3.70 1.86
C ALA A 90 -8.72 -3.25 0.40
N GLN A 91 -8.48 -1.96 0.14
CA GLN A 91 -8.32 -1.44 -1.21
C GLN A 91 -7.01 -1.96 -1.84
N PHE A 92 -5.93 -1.97 -1.06
CA PHE A 92 -4.66 -2.57 -1.48
C PHE A 92 -4.84 -4.04 -1.85
N GLY A 93 -5.57 -4.80 -1.01
CA GLY A 93 -5.84 -6.22 -1.22
C GLY A 93 -6.57 -6.51 -2.52
N ILE A 94 -7.59 -5.71 -2.85
CA ILE A 94 -8.32 -5.82 -4.13
C ILE A 94 -7.36 -5.63 -5.32
N ARG A 95 -6.52 -4.57 -5.29
CA ARG A 95 -5.53 -4.33 -6.35
C ARG A 95 -4.49 -5.45 -6.45
N LEU A 96 -4.07 -5.99 -5.32
CA LEU A 96 -3.14 -7.11 -5.25
C LEU A 96 -3.75 -8.37 -5.85
N ALA A 97 -4.99 -8.70 -5.47
CA ALA A 97 -5.72 -9.85 -6.01
C ALA A 97 -5.94 -9.72 -7.52
N ASP A 98 -6.28 -8.53 -8.01
CA ASP A 98 -6.44 -8.25 -9.43
C ASP A 98 -5.13 -8.37 -10.23
N ALA A 99 -4.01 -8.03 -9.61
CA ALA A 99 -2.70 -8.12 -10.25
C ALA A 99 -2.13 -9.55 -10.23
N TRP A 100 -2.25 -10.24 -9.10
CA TRP A 100 -1.66 -11.56 -8.91
C TRP A 100 -2.54 -12.70 -9.44
N LYS A 101 -3.86 -12.59 -9.26
CA LYS A 101 -4.85 -13.58 -9.68
C LYS A 101 -4.45 -15.00 -9.29
N PRO A 102 -4.18 -15.27 -8.00
CA PRO A 102 -3.81 -16.60 -7.56
C PRO A 102 -4.95 -17.58 -7.78
N GLY A 103 -4.61 -18.85 -7.96
CA GLY A 103 -5.59 -19.90 -8.20
C GLY A 103 -5.81 -20.23 -9.68
N ARG A 104 -6.69 -21.18 -9.91
CA ARG A 104 -7.01 -21.65 -11.27
C ARG A 104 -7.92 -20.67 -11.97
N LYS A 105 -7.58 -20.27 -13.19
CA LYS A 105 -8.27 -19.20 -13.96
C LYS A 105 -9.78 -19.36 -14.09
N GLN A 106 -10.29 -20.59 -14.13
CA GLN A 106 -11.73 -20.84 -14.32
C GLN A 106 -12.45 -21.13 -13.00
N VAL A 107 -11.71 -21.38 -11.94
CA VAL A 107 -12.24 -21.73 -10.62
C VAL A 107 -12.13 -20.56 -9.66
N ASP A 108 -11.12 -19.71 -9.86
CA ASP A 108 -10.82 -18.56 -9.01
C ASP A 108 -10.68 -18.95 -7.53
N ASP A 109 -9.90 -20.02 -7.29
CA ASP A 109 -9.73 -20.67 -6.00
C ASP A 109 -8.40 -20.30 -5.33
N GLY A 110 -8.04 -19.04 -5.45
CA GLY A 110 -6.88 -18.45 -4.79
C GLY A 110 -7.22 -17.71 -3.51
N ALA A 111 -6.27 -17.63 -2.60
CA ALA A 111 -6.33 -16.77 -1.41
C ALA A 111 -4.98 -16.08 -1.18
N ILE A 112 -5.00 -14.86 -0.68
CA ILE A 112 -3.80 -14.08 -0.35
C ILE A 112 -3.89 -13.62 1.09
N LEU A 113 -2.93 -14.00 1.93
CA LEU A 113 -2.71 -13.39 3.22
C LEU A 113 -1.82 -12.17 3.06
N ILE A 114 -2.30 -11.01 3.47
CA ILE A 114 -1.59 -9.73 3.44
C ILE A 114 -1.27 -9.34 4.87
N VAL A 115 0.00 -9.05 5.16
CA VAL A 115 0.49 -8.59 6.45
C VAL A 115 1.16 -7.22 6.28
N ALA A 116 0.50 -6.16 6.72
CA ALA A 116 1.04 -4.80 6.76
C ALA A 116 1.64 -4.57 8.17
N LYS A 117 2.94 -4.85 8.32
CA LYS A 117 3.61 -4.99 9.62
C LYS A 117 3.58 -3.71 10.45
N ASP A 118 3.93 -2.58 9.86
CA ASP A 118 4.01 -1.30 10.57
C ASP A 118 2.62 -0.73 10.85
N ASP A 119 1.64 -1.06 10.01
CA ASP A 119 0.23 -0.71 10.20
C ASP A 119 -0.45 -1.61 11.25
N ARG A 120 0.19 -2.72 11.64
CA ARG A 120 -0.38 -3.78 12.50
C ARG A 120 -1.72 -4.27 11.99
N ARG A 121 -1.79 -4.52 10.69
CA ARG A 121 -2.99 -4.99 10.02
C ARG A 121 -2.71 -6.21 9.18
N MET A 122 -3.68 -7.09 9.15
CA MET A 122 -3.71 -8.27 8.28
C MET A 122 -5.04 -8.34 7.54
N ARG A 123 -5.00 -8.97 6.39
CA ARG A 123 -6.20 -9.23 5.58
C ARG A 123 -6.02 -10.53 4.79
N ILE A 124 -7.11 -11.25 4.61
CA ILE A 124 -7.18 -12.38 3.68
C ILE A 124 -8.10 -11.96 2.53
N GLU A 125 -7.54 -11.91 1.34
CA GLU A 125 -8.30 -11.79 0.09
C GLU A 125 -8.57 -13.18 -0.47
N VAL A 126 -9.79 -13.40 -0.93
CA VAL A 126 -10.26 -14.73 -1.37
C VAL A 126 -10.85 -14.59 -2.76
N GLY A 127 -10.46 -15.46 -3.66
CA GLY A 127 -11.09 -15.58 -4.97
C GLY A 127 -12.52 -16.07 -4.88
N TYR A 128 -13.33 -15.73 -5.87
CA TYR A 128 -14.76 -16.03 -5.90
C TYR A 128 -15.09 -17.53 -5.68
N GLY A 129 -14.24 -18.43 -6.21
CA GLY A 129 -14.40 -19.87 -6.05
C GLY A 129 -14.23 -20.39 -4.62
N LEU A 130 -13.65 -19.59 -3.73
CA LEU A 130 -13.45 -19.93 -2.30
C LEU A 130 -14.39 -19.18 -1.35
N GLU A 131 -15.17 -18.22 -1.81
CA GLU A 131 -16.05 -17.41 -0.94
C GLU A 131 -17.03 -18.27 -0.12
N GLY A 132 -17.51 -19.36 -0.70
CA GLY A 132 -18.38 -20.32 -0.01
C GLY A 132 -17.68 -21.08 1.14
N ALA A 133 -16.39 -21.34 1.02
CA ALA A 133 -15.58 -22.05 2.01
C ALA A 133 -14.89 -21.08 2.99
N LEU A 134 -14.55 -19.89 2.53
CA LEU A 134 -13.84 -18.84 3.29
C LEU A 134 -14.58 -17.50 3.19
N PRO A 135 -15.79 -17.38 3.76
CA PRO A 135 -16.49 -16.10 3.81
C PRO A 135 -15.74 -15.11 4.69
N ASP A 136 -15.92 -13.80 4.47
CA ASP A 136 -15.24 -12.72 5.18
C ASP A 136 -15.25 -12.88 6.71
N ALA A 137 -16.37 -13.33 7.27
CA ALA A 137 -16.49 -13.57 8.71
C ALA A 137 -15.52 -14.65 9.22
N LEU A 138 -15.25 -15.69 8.41
CA LEU A 138 -14.29 -16.73 8.76
C LEU A 138 -12.86 -16.24 8.59
N CYS A 139 -12.57 -15.49 7.52
CA CYS A 139 -11.27 -14.86 7.31
C CYS A 139 -10.90 -13.95 8.49
N LYS A 140 -11.86 -13.13 8.94
CA LYS A 140 -11.67 -12.28 10.12
C LYS A 140 -11.36 -13.08 11.37
N ARG A 141 -12.11 -14.16 11.62
CA ARG A 141 -11.86 -15.04 12.77
C ARG A 141 -10.48 -15.70 12.71
N ILE A 142 -10.04 -16.17 11.55
CA ILE A 142 -8.71 -16.75 11.38
C ILE A 142 -7.63 -15.73 11.78
N ILE A 143 -7.77 -14.47 11.36
CA ILE A 143 -6.83 -13.41 11.73
C ILE A 143 -6.85 -13.12 13.23
N GLU A 144 -8.03 -13.12 13.86
CA GLU A 144 -8.18 -12.77 15.29
C GLU A 144 -7.77 -13.90 16.23
N ASP A 145 -8.00 -15.14 15.84
CA ASP A 145 -7.86 -16.31 16.75
C ASP A 145 -6.59 -17.14 16.47
N GLU A 146 -6.04 -17.13 15.25
CA GLU A 146 -4.99 -18.05 14.81
C GLU A 146 -3.67 -17.36 14.44
N ILE A 147 -3.67 -16.06 14.21
CA ILE A 147 -2.51 -15.26 13.80
C ILE A 147 -2.31 -14.09 14.78
#